data_097edfa7666ba960ad66b54af6532460
#
_entry.id   097edfa7666ba960ad66b54af6532460
#
_cell.length_a   1.000
_cell.length_b   1.000
_cell.length_c   1.000
_cell.angle_alpha   90.00
_cell.angle_beta   90.00
_cell.angle_gamma   90.00
#
_symmetry.space_group_name_H-M   'P 1'
#
loop_
_entity.id
_entity.type
_entity.pdbx_description
1 polymer ?
#
loop_
_entity_poly.entity_id
_entity_poly.type
_entity_poly.pdbx_seq_one_letter_code
_entity_poly.pdbx_strand_id
1 'polypeptide(L)'
;MNKIKNWLLILAVAAGISVYSANSIMAYTNAPIATPQQQQTQGYMSVNPIDVVNRPNFYLNKNIKIRAKFDKFSTLGLDYKPAMRSSEKYISFLIQRPDVQSHNIPLSEMKIFISRTEAEKHIDLNSGDVVEFTGHVFSTALGDPWVDVNRFTVISTKPKDENK
;
A
#
# COMPACT_ATOMS: atom_id res chain seq x y z
N MET A 1 6.78 54.26 41.03
CA MET A 1 7.33 54.05 42.40
C MET A 1 8.30 52.90 42.36
N ASN A 2 9.60 53.27 42.24
CA ASN A 2 10.71 52.87 43.10
C ASN A 2 11.10 51.36 43.00
N LYS A 3 12.37 50.95 42.84
CA LYS A 3 13.75 51.50 42.88
C LYS A 3 14.66 50.44 42.30
N ILE A 4 15.48 50.72 41.36
CA ILE A 4 16.95 50.81 41.33
C ILE A 4 17.69 50.08 42.48
N LYS A 5 18.62 49.18 42.12
CA LYS A 5 20.02 49.27 42.60
C LYS A 5 20.95 48.33 41.84
N ASN A 6 21.88 49.02 41.17
CA ASN A 6 23.21 48.59 40.76
C ASN A 6 24.02 47.90 41.89
N TRP A 7 24.95 47.03 41.53
CA TRP A 7 26.30 47.15 42.05
C TRP A 7 27.36 46.49 41.15
N LEU A 8 28.34 47.26 40.98
CA LEU A 8 29.55 47.31 40.21
C LEU A 8 30.66 46.42 40.81
N LEU A 9 31.58 46.01 39.90
CA LEU A 9 33.04 45.88 40.01
C LEU A 9 33.67 44.87 41.00
N ILE A 10 34.61 44.08 40.53
CA ILE A 10 36.05 44.26 40.71
C ILE A 10 36.84 43.33 39.76
N LEU A 11 37.86 43.93 39.10
CA LEU A 11 38.99 43.37 38.35
C LEU A 11 39.91 42.53 39.23
N ALA A 12 40.47 41.48 38.67
CA ALA A 12 41.85 41.02 39.00
C ALA A 12 42.49 40.38 37.79
N VAL A 13 43.56 40.99 37.36
CA VAL A 13 44.55 40.55 36.33
C VAL A 13 45.53 39.60 37.00
N ALA A 14 45.80 38.44 36.40
CA ALA A 14 47.02 37.70 36.62
C ALA A 14 47.44 36.97 35.34
N ALA A 15 48.53 37.41 34.78
CA ALA A 15 49.23 36.79 33.65
C ALA A 15 49.88 35.47 34.10
N GLY A 16 49.74 34.45 33.32
CA GLY A 16 50.42 33.19 33.44
C GLY A 16 50.58 32.52 32.08
N ILE A 17 51.72 32.72 31.48
CA ILE A 17 52.13 32.08 30.23
C ILE A 17 52.50 30.63 30.58
N SER A 18 51.80 29.67 30.03
CA SER A 18 52.22 28.27 30.02
C SER A 18 52.05 27.70 28.64
N VAL A 19 53.19 27.45 28.01
CA VAL A 19 53.29 26.73 26.74
C VAL A 19 53.04 25.26 26.99
N TYR A 20 51.96 24.70 26.45
CA TYR A 20 51.80 23.27 26.36
C TYR A 20 51.48 22.84 24.91
N SER A 21 52.35 21.94 24.48
CA SER A 21 52.44 21.25 23.22
C SER A 21 51.09 20.71 22.68
N ALA A 22 51.00 20.88 21.38
CA ALA A 22 49.94 20.29 20.57
C ALA A 22 49.92 18.76 20.67
N ASN A 23 48.93 18.20 21.33
CA ASN A 23 48.53 16.84 21.09
C ASN A 23 47.22 16.89 20.29
N SER A 24 47.37 16.54 19.03
CA SER A 24 46.21 16.33 18.15
C SER A 24 45.38 15.15 18.67
N ILE A 25 44.37 15.43 19.48
CA ILE A 25 43.32 14.45 19.75
C ILE A 25 42.40 14.44 18.55
N MET A 26 42.53 13.42 17.73
CA MET A 26 41.50 13.07 16.74
C MET A 26 40.20 12.87 17.50
N ALA A 27 39.34 13.88 17.45
CA ALA A 27 37.95 13.72 17.83
C ALA A 27 37.29 12.77 16.80
N TYR A 28 37.14 11.51 17.19
CA TYR A 28 36.23 10.61 16.50
C TYR A 28 34.81 11.19 16.70
N THR A 29 34.34 11.95 15.74
CA THR A 29 32.93 12.30 15.64
C THR A 29 32.20 10.99 15.41
N ASN A 30 31.56 10.46 16.44
CA ASN A 30 30.52 9.45 16.32
C ASN A 30 29.36 10.11 15.58
N ALA A 31 29.45 10.17 14.24
CA ALA A 31 28.28 10.38 13.44
C ALA A 31 27.32 9.20 13.73
N PRO A 32 26.06 9.46 14.06
CA PRO A 32 25.12 8.37 14.19
C PRO A 32 25.10 7.62 12.86
N ILE A 33 25.50 6.35 12.91
CA ILE A 33 25.33 5.42 11.79
C ILE A 33 23.83 5.42 11.54
N ALA A 34 23.43 6.09 10.48
CA ALA A 34 22.07 5.98 9.98
C ALA A 34 21.85 4.48 9.69
N THR A 35 21.19 3.80 10.61
CA THR A 35 20.68 2.46 10.41
C THR A 35 19.89 2.52 9.11
N PRO A 36 20.22 1.73 8.07
CA PRO A 36 19.37 1.67 6.90
C PRO A 36 17.98 1.30 7.40
N GLN A 37 17.03 2.22 7.29
CA GLN A 37 15.64 1.87 7.46
C GLN A 37 15.41 0.76 6.44
N GLN A 38 15.35 -0.48 6.91
CA GLN A 38 14.82 -1.58 6.16
C GLN A 38 13.42 -1.13 5.74
N GLN A 39 13.31 -0.62 4.51
CA GLN A 39 12.06 -0.62 3.81
C GLN A 39 11.62 -2.07 3.87
N GLN A 40 10.71 -2.36 4.80
CA GLN A 40 9.95 -3.60 4.78
C GLN A 40 9.23 -3.59 3.45
N THR A 41 9.82 -4.24 2.46
CA THR A 41 9.11 -4.75 1.32
C THR A 41 8.11 -5.74 1.92
N GLN A 42 6.94 -5.23 2.29
CA GLN A 42 5.82 -6.08 2.66
C GLN A 42 5.55 -6.96 1.43
N GLY A 43 6.11 -8.17 1.49
CA GLY A 43 5.98 -9.12 0.40
C GLY A 43 4.50 -9.40 0.15
N TYR A 44 4.11 -9.44 -1.12
CA TYR A 44 2.77 -9.85 -1.49
C TYR A 44 2.63 -11.35 -1.32
N MET A 45 1.62 -11.77 -0.57
CA MET A 45 1.25 -13.17 -0.42
C MET A 45 0.46 -13.62 -1.66
N SER A 46 0.98 -14.58 -2.41
CA SER A 46 0.23 -15.21 -3.51
C SER A 46 -0.85 -16.11 -2.93
N VAL A 47 -2.11 -15.85 -3.28
CA VAL A 47 -3.26 -16.49 -2.65
C VAL A 47 -4.31 -16.94 -3.68
N ASN A 48 -5.07 -17.97 -3.30
CA ASN A 48 -6.30 -18.34 -4.00
C ASN A 48 -7.43 -17.38 -3.57
N PRO A 49 -8.19 -16.77 -4.49
CA PRO A 49 -9.28 -15.87 -4.13
C PRO A 49 -10.37 -16.53 -3.27
N ILE A 50 -10.63 -17.81 -3.43
CA ILE A 50 -11.60 -18.55 -2.58
C ILE A 50 -11.12 -18.63 -1.12
N ASP A 51 -9.82 -18.79 -0.89
CA ASP A 51 -9.28 -18.78 0.47
C ASP A 51 -9.44 -17.42 1.14
N VAL A 52 -9.34 -16.34 0.36
CA VAL A 52 -9.53 -14.97 0.86
C VAL A 52 -10.99 -14.75 1.24
N VAL A 53 -11.93 -15.20 0.41
CA VAL A 53 -13.38 -15.11 0.69
C VAL A 53 -13.76 -15.94 1.91
N ASN A 54 -13.23 -17.16 2.02
CA ASN A 54 -13.57 -18.07 3.14
C ASN A 54 -12.98 -17.61 4.49
N ARG A 55 -11.92 -16.80 4.46
CA ARG A 55 -11.21 -16.36 5.67
C ARG A 55 -10.87 -14.86 5.62
N PRO A 56 -11.83 -13.96 5.39
CA PRO A 56 -11.55 -12.55 5.12
C PRO A 56 -10.78 -11.86 6.27
N ASN A 57 -11.10 -12.18 7.51
CA ASN A 57 -10.42 -11.62 8.69
C ASN A 57 -8.95 -12.04 8.80
N PHE A 58 -8.57 -13.21 8.29
CA PHE A 58 -7.17 -13.64 8.24
C PHE A 58 -6.35 -12.76 7.29
N TYR A 59 -6.98 -12.28 6.23
CA TYR A 59 -6.32 -11.46 5.21
C TYR A 59 -6.45 -9.95 5.45
N LEU A 60 -7.25 -9.52 6.42
CA LEU A 60 -7.39 -8.10 6.77
C LEU A 60 -6.01 -7.48 7.04
N ASN A 61 -5.76 -6.30 6.47
CA ASN A 61 -4.51 -5.55 6.54
C ASN A 61 -3.29 -6.27 5.91
N LYS A 62 -3.52 -7.26 5.05
CA LYS A 62 -2.43 -7.95 4.32
C LYS A 62 -2.38 -7.53 2.86
N ASN A 63 -1.17 -7.57 2.32
CA ASN A 63 -0.91 -7.40 0.91
C ASN A 63 -0.98 -8.76 0.22
N ILE A 64 -1.83 -8.88 -0.77
CA ILE A 64 -2.09 -10.12 -1.51
C ILE A 64 -1.79 -9.95 -3.00
N LYS A 65 -1.46 -11.06 -3.63
CA LYS A 65 -1.34 -11.21 -5.07
C LYS A 65 -2.26 -12.32 -5.54
N ILE A 66 -3.10 -11.99 -6.53
CA ILE A 66 -4.08 -12.91 -7.11
C ILE A 66 -3.85 -12.98 -8.61
N ARG A 67 -3.86 -14.19 -9.15
CA ARG A 67 -4.00 -14.47 -10.58
C ARG A 67 -5.34 -15.14 -10.83
N ALA A 68 -6.14 -14.55 -11.70
CA ALA A 68 -7.51 -14.99 -11.93
C ALA A 68 -7.97 -14.71 -13.36
N LYS A 69 -9.10 -15.29 -13.76
CA LYS A 69 -9.81 -14.89 -14.97
C LYS A 69 -10.67 -13.66 -14.68
N PHE A 70 -10.48 -12.61 -15.45
CA PHE A 70 -11.31 -11.42 -15.42
C PHE A 70 -12.74 -11.78 -15.86
N ASP A 71 -13.74 -11.17 -15.23
CA ASP A 71 -15.11 -11.29 -15.65
C ASP A 71 -15.59 -9.99 -16.31
N LYS A 72 -15.68 -8.92 -15.55
CA LYS A 72 -16.11 -7.60 -16.05
C LYS A 72 -15.79 -6.49 -15.06
N PHE A 73 -15.78 -5.26 -15.54
CA PHE A 73 -15.87 -4.09 -14.69
C PHE A 73 -17.28 -3.96 -14.10
N SER A 74 -17.38 -3.38 -12.92
CA SER A 74 -18.60 -3.32 -12.12
C SER A 74 -18.60 -2.07 -11.25
N THR A 75 -19.75 -1.80 -10.64
CA THR A 75 -19.90 -0.78 -9.59
C THR A 75 -20.13 -1.39 -8.20
N LEU A 76 -19.95 -2.71 -8.08
CA LEU A 76 -20.25 -3.45 -6.86
C LEU A 76 -19.40 -2.94 -5.68
N GLY A 77 -20.06 -2.53 -4.61
CA GLY A 77 -19.42 -2.06 -3.37
C GLY A 77 -18.98 -0.60 -3.38
N LEU A 78 -19.04 0.10 -4.53
CA LEU A 78 -18.73 1.54 -4.58
C LEU A 78 -19.72 2.33 -3.73
N ASP A 79 -19.22 3.42 -3.12
CA ASP A 79 -19.98 4.36 -2.29
C ASP A 79 -20.62 3.73 -1.03
N TYR A 80 -20.25 2.49 -0.68
CA TYR A 80 -20.66 1.87 0.57
C TYR A 80 -19.88 2.49 1.74
N LYS A 81 -20.53 3.30 2.56
CA LYS A 81 -19.92 4.14 3.59
C LYS A 81 -18.97 3.41 4.55
N PRO A 82 -19.28 2.20 5.09
CA PRO A 82 -18.41 1.52 6.04
C PRO A 82 -17.06 1.07 5.45
N ALA A 83 -16.96 0.93 4.11
CA ALA A 83 -15.74 0.54 3.40
C ALA A 83 -15.58 1.42 2.15
N MET A 84 -15.63 2.74 2.34
CA MET A 84 -15.77 3.72 1.28
C MET A 84 -14.65 3.67 0.26
N ARG A 85 -15.04 3.42 -0.99
CA ARG A 85 -14.31 3.77 -2.21
C ARG A 85 -15.26 4.50 -3.12
N SER A 86 -14.96 5.79 -3.35
CA SER A 86 -15.82 6.68 -4.15
C SER A 86 -15.89 6.23 -5.60
N SER A 87 -17.09 6.18 -6.17
CA SER A 87 -17.33 5.91 -7.59
C SER A 87 -16.72 6.97 -8.52
N GLU A 88 -16.38 8.16 -8.03
CA GLU A 88 -15.67 9.18 -8.78
C GLU A 88 -14.22 8.79 -9.09
N LYS A 89 -13.55 8.10 -8.15
CA LYS A 89 -12.12 7.78 -8.24
C LYS A 89 -11.83 6.32 -8.56
N TYR A 90 -12.78 5.44 -8.25
CA TYR A 90 -12.62 4.00 -8.36
C TYR A 90 -13.68 3.39 -9.27
N ILE A 91 -13.36 2.22 -9.79
CA ILE A 91 -14.30 1.26 -10.35
C ILE A 91 -14.00 -0.08 -9.70
N SER A 92 -15.01 -0.93 -9.54
CA SER A 92 -14.77 -2.31 -9.15
C SER A 92 -14.64 -3.20 -10.38
N PHE A 93 -14.05 -4.38 -10.19
CA PHE A 93 -14.12 -5.44 -11.18
C PHE A 93 -14.36 -6.78 -10.51
N LEU A 94 -14.89 -7.70 -11.29
CA LEU A 94 -15.18 -9.06 -10.87
C LEU A 94 -14.19 -10.01 -11.56
N ILE A 95 -13.84 -11.06 -10.85
CA ILE A 95 -13.12 -12.22 -11.36
C ILE A 95 -14.04 -13.43 -11.39
N GLN A 96 -13.75 -14.40 -12.26
CA GLN A 96 -14.49 -15.65 -12.28
C GLN A 96 -14.13 -16.52 -11.07
N ARG A 97 -15.12 -17.22 -10.54
CA ARG A 97 -14.92 -18.21 -9.47
C ARG A 97 -14.04 -19.36 -9.99
N PRO A 98 -12.89 -19.63 -9.37
CA PRO A 98 -12.03 -20.72 -9.81
C PRO A 98 -12.52 -22.12 -9.39
N ASP A 99 -13.43 -22.19 -8.42
CA ASP A 99 -14.03 -23.42 -7.89
C ASP A 99 -15.21 -23.93 -8.71
N VAL A 100 -15.67 -23.18 -9.72
CA VAL A 100 -16.73 -23.57 -10.65
C VAL A 100 -16.21 -23.57 -12.08
N GLN A 101 -16.18 -24.76 -12.70
CA GLN A 101 -15.59 -24.91 -14.06
C GLN A 101 -16.62 -24.92 -15.18
N SER A 102 -17.87 -25.28 -14.90
CA SER A 102 -18.92 -25.43 -15.92
C SER A 102 -19.56 -24.12 -16.38
N HIS A 103 -19.43 -23.06 -15.62
CA HIS A 103 -20.03 -21.77 -15.89
C HIS A 103 -19.10 -20.62 -15.48
N ASN A 104 -19.16 -19.52 -16.22
CA ASN A 104 -18.46 -18.29 -15.83
C ASN A 104 -19.28 -17.56 -14.76
N ILE A 105 -19.08 -17.94 -13.48
CA ILE A 105 -19.76 -17.30 -12.36
C ILE A 105 -18.80 -16.28 -11.74
N PRO A 106 -19.20 -15.02 -11.57
CA PRO A 106 -18.38 -14.01 -10.92
C PRO A 106 -18.26 -14.29 -9.41
N LEU A 107 -17.08 -14.02 -8.84
CA LEU A 107 -16.81 -14.06 -7.41
C LEU A 107 -17.25 -12.72 -6.78
N SER A 108 -18.53 -12.57 -6.54
CA SER A 108 -19.15 -11.32 -6.06
C SER A 108 -18.89 -11.03 -4.57
N GLU A 109 -18.49 -12.05 -3.82
CA GLU A 109 -18.13 -11.92 -2.41
C GLU A 109 -16.82 -11.13 -2.22
N MET A 110 -15.92 -11.17 -3.18
CA MET A 110 -14.70 -10.36 -3.14
C MET A 110 -14.97 -8.99 -3.79
N LYS A 111 -14.86 -7.91 -3.01
CA LYS A 111 -14.99 -6.53 -3.50
C LYS A 111 -13.62 -6.03 -3.93
N ILE A 112 -13.38 -5.90 -5.23
CA ILE A 112 -12.07 -5.54 -5.78
C ILE A 112 -12.17 -4.17 -6.45
N PHE A 113 -11.38 -3.22 -5.97
CA PHE A 113 -11.38 -1.83 -6.45
C PHE A 113 -10.05 -1.49 -7.11
N ILE A 114 -10.16 -0.80 -8.23
CA ILE A 114 -9.03 -0.26 -8.98
C ILE A 114 -9.31 1.22 -9.28
N SER A 115 -8.27 2.05 -9.35
CA SER A 115 -8.47 3.44 -9.76
C SER A 115 -9.04 3.51 -11.19
N ARG A 116 -9.91 4.49 -11.46
CA ARG A 116 -10.44 4.69 -12.83
C ARG A 116 -9.33 4.90 -13.84
N THR A 117 -8.32 5.69 -13.49
CA THR A 117 -7.16 5.93 -14.36
C THR A 117 -6.40 4.65 -14.73
N GLU A 118 -6.32 3.67 -13.83
CA GLU A 118 -5.71 2.38 -14.16
C GLU A 118 -6.66 1.52 -14.98
N ALA A 119 -7.95 1.48 -14.63
CA ALA A 119 -8.96 0.71 -15.35
C ALA A 119 -9.12 1.15 -16.82
N GLU A 120 -9.03 2.45 -17.09
CA GLU A 120 -9.10 3.02 -18.44
C GLU A 120 -8.03 2.48 -19.39
N LYS A 121 -6.87 2.05 -18.87
CA LYS A 121 -5.82 1.40 -19.67
C LYS A 121 -6.19 -0.01 -20.13
N HIS A 122 -7.25 -0.57 -19.57
CA HIS A 122 -7.66 -1.96 -19.73
C HIS A 122 -9.11 -2.12 -20.17
N ILE A 123 -9.67 -1.12 -20.87
CA ILE A 123 -11.07 -1.13 -21.32
C ILE A 123 -11.39 -2.25 -22.33
N ASP A 124 -10.36 -2.79 -22.99
CA ASP A 124 -10.50 -3.85 -24.00
C ASP A 124 -10.50 -5.27 -23.41
N LEU A 125 -10.42 -5.39 -22.07
CA LEU A 125 -10.48 -6.69 -21.40
C LEU A 125 -11.82 -7.38 -21.63
N ASN A 126 -11.74 -8.68 -21.89
CA ASN A 126 -12.89 -9.54 -22.09
C ASN A 126 -13.02 -10.58 -20.97
N SER A 127 -14.23 -11.05 -20.74
CA SER A 127 -14.46 -12.15 -19.81
C SER A 127 -13.65 -13.39 -20.21
N GLY A 128 -12.86 -13.90 -19.27
CA GLY A 128 -11.95 -15.03 -19.47
C GLY A 128 -10.50 -14.66 -19.70
N ASP A 129 -10.16 -13.37 -19.93
CA ASP A 129 -8.79 -12.90 -19.95
C ASP A 129 -8.11 -13.16 -18.60
N VAL A 130 -6.86 -13.58 -18.62
CA VAL A 130 -6.12 -13.86 -17.39
C VAL A 130 -5.41 -12.60 -16.94
N VAL A 131 -5.69 -12.20 -15.72
CA VAL A 131 -5.09 -11.04 -15.06
C VAL A 131 -4.36 -11.45 -13.79
N GLU A 132 -3.34 -10.68 -13.44
CA GLU A 132 -2.67 -10.74 -12.15
C GLU A 132 -2.76 -9.34 -11.51
N PHE A 133 -3.15 -9.30 -10.27
CA PHE A 133 -3.16 -8.04 -9.53
C PHE A 133 -2.59 -8.22 -8.13
N THR A 134 -2.02 -7.14 -7.62
CA THR A 134 -1.62 -7.02 -6.23
C THR A 134 -2.47 -5.95 -5.57
N GLY A 135 -2.78 -6.14 -4.31
CA GLY A 135 -3.61 -5.22 -3.58
C GLY A 135 -3.53 -5.43 -2.07
N HIS A 136 -4.18 -4.52 -1.36
CA HIS A 136 -4.29 -4.52 0.09
C HIS A 136 -5.73 -4.87 0.50
N VAL A 137 -5.89 -5.83 1.38
CA VAL A 137 -7.21 -6.14 1.97
C VAL A 137 -7.45 -5.12 3.10
N PHE A 138 -8.23 -4.09 2.81
CA PHE A 138 -8.39 -2.95 3.72
C PHE A 138 -9.63 -3.03 4.62
N SER A 139 -10.57 -3.93 4.32
CA SER A 139 -11.80 -4.08 5.08
C SER A 139 -12.36 -5.49 4.96
N THR A 140 -13.18 -5.89 5.94
CA THR A 140 -13.99 -7.10 5.91
C THR A 140 -15.47 -6.78 6.16
N ALA A 141 -15.89 -5.60 5.73
CA ALA A 141 -17.28 -5.17 5.87
C ALA A 141 -18.25 -6.17 5.21
N LEU A 142 -19.40 -6.40 5.84
CA LEU A 142 -20.40 -7.37 5.41
C LEU A 142 -19.91 -8.84 5.42
N GLY A 143 -18.77 -9.13 6.06
CA GLY A 143 -18.16 -10.46 6.04
C GLY A 143 -17.37 -10.77 4.77
N ASP A 144 -17.26 -9.83 3.84
CA ASP A 144 -16.59 -9.96 2.56
C ASP A 144 -15.19 -9.31 2.59
N PRO A 145 -14.18 -9.83 1.86
CA PRO A 145 -12.90 -9.15 1.70
C PRO A 145 -13.03 -7.97 0.71
N TRP A 146 -12.52 -6.80 1.13
CA TRP A 146 -12.47 -5.57 0.35
C TRP A 146 -11.02 -5.26 0.00
N VAL A 147 -10.70 -5.28 -1.29
CA VAL A 147 -9.32 -5.23 -1.81
C VAL A 147 -9.11 -3.96 -2.61
N ASP A 148 -8.07 -3.22 -2.25
CA ASP A 148 -7.60 -2.04 -2.98
C ASP A 148 -6.43 -2.44 -3.87
N VAL A 149 -6.61 -2.40 -5.19
CA VAL A 149 -5.59 -2.82 -6.16
C VAL A 149 -4.58 -1.70 -6.36
N ASN A 150 -3.30 -2.04 -6.22
CA ASN A 150 -2.17 -1.11 -6.43
C ASN A 150 -1.34 -1.44 -7.68
N ARG A 151 -1.46 -2.66 -8.22
CA ARG A 151 -0.89 -3.05 -9.51
C ARG A 151 -1.83 -4.02 -10.21
N PHE A 152 -1.98 -3.81 -11.51
CA PHE A 152 -2.81 -4.65 -12.37
C PHE A 152 -2.04 -5.00 -13.65
N THR A 153 -2.08 -6.25 -14.09
CA THR A 153 -1.35 -6.73 -15.25
C THR A 153 -2.20 -7.74 -16.01
N VAL A 154 -2.32 -7.58 -17.31
CA VAL A 154 -2.92 -8.59 -18.19
C VAL A 154 -1.85 -9.62 -18.53
N ILE A 155 -2.10 -10.88 -18.19
CA ILE A 155 -1.17 -11.99 -18.41
C ILE A 155 -1.40 -12.65 -19.77
N SER A 156 -2.66 -12.87 -20.12
CA SER A 156 -3.04 -13.36 -21.45
C SER A 156 -4.47 -12.97 -21.78
N THR A 157 -4.71 -12.70 -23.05
CA THR A 157 -6.05 -12.45 -23.59
C THR A 157 -6.59 -13.71 -24.25
N LYS A 158 -7.90 -13.94 -24.13
CA LYS A 158 -8.59 -14.99 -24.86
C LYS A 158 -8.59 -14.64 -26.35
N PRO A 159 -8.35 -15.61 -27.27
CA PRO A 159 -8.53 -15.33 -28.70
C PRO A 159 -9.91 -14.74 -28.95
N LYS A 160 -9.97 -13.66 -29.71
CA LYS A 160 -11.26 -13.13 -30.17
C LYS A 160 -11.86 -14.17 -31.12
N ASP A 161 -13.06 -14.67 -30.82
CA ASP A 161 -13.82 -15.48 -31.78
C ASP A 161 -14.12 -14.59 -32.98
N GLU A 162 -13.37 -14.77 -34.09
CA GLU A 162 -13.56 -14.00 -35.35
C GLU A 162 -14.85 -14.35 -36.08
N ASN A 163 -15.73 -15.14 -35.46
CA ASN A 163 -16.99 -15.59 -36.03
C ASN A 163 -18.19 -15.07 -35.22
N LYS A 164 -18.53 -13.80 -35.41
CA LYS A 164 -19.91 -13.28 -35.21
C LYS A 164 -20.19 -12.16 -36.20
#